data_7b5ccc9e282f8fd64387f1888326fb83
#
_entry.id   7b5ccc9e282f8fd64387f1888326fb83
#
_cell.length_a   1.000
_cell.length_b   1.000
_cell.length_c   1.000
_cell.angle_alpha   90.00
_cell.angle_beta   90.00
_cell.angle_gamma   90.00
#
_symmetry.space_group_name_H-M   'P 1'
#
loop_
_entity.id
_entity.type
_entity.pdbx_description
1 polymer ?
#
loop_
_entity_poly.entity_id
_entity_poly.type
_entity_poly.pdbx_seq_one_letter_code
_entity_poly.pdbx_strand_id
1 'polypeptide(L)' 'MFTTGRIIFAIIFIIAFIIFMVISYKKDAKNHE' A
#
# COMPACT_ATOMS: atom_id res chain seq x y z
N MET A 1 19.62 7.51 16.66
CA MET A 1 19.24 8.05 16.52
C MET A 1 18.76 8.39 15.45
N PHE A 2 18.59 8.02 14.64
CA PHE A 2 18.17 8.35 13.65
C PHE A 2 16.99 7.90 13.32
N THR A 3 16.08 8.58 12.97
CA THR A 3 14.82 8.22 12.59
C THR A 3 14.76 7.88 11.17
N THR A 4 15.82 7.87 10.50
CA THR A 4 15.82 7.52 9.09
C THR A 4 15.16 6.16 8.88
N GLY A 5 15.49 5.19 9.67
CA GLY A 5 14.90 3.87 9.51
C GLY A 5 13.40 3.91 9.72
N ARG A 6 12.99 4.77 10.67
CA ARG A 6 11.60 4.84 10.96
C ARG A 6 10.86 5.39 9.76
N ILE A 7 11.40 6.42 9.11
CA ILE A 7 10.74 7.03 7.98
C ILE A 7 10.61 6.03 6.85
N ILE A 8 11.67 5.28 6.60
CA ILE A 8 11.63 4.31 5.53
C ILE A 8 10.55 3.28 5.81
N PHE A 9 10.46 2.84 7.05
CA PHE A 9 9.49 1.83 7.39
C PHE A 9 8.08 2.39 7.13
N ALA A 10 7.84 3.62 7.51
CA ALA A 10 6.53 4.21 7.32
C ALA A 10 6.17 4.29 5.85
N ILE A 11 7.14 4.66 5.04
CA ILE A 11 6.88 4.80 3.62
C ILE A 11 6.52 3.44 3.04
N ILE A 12 7.27 2.42 3.39
CA ILE A 12 7.00 1.10 2.87
C ILE A 12 5.61 0.65 3.30
N PHE A 13 5.25 0.96 4.53
CA PHE A 13 3.96 0.56 5.04
C PHE A 13 2.86 1.22 4.22
N ILE A 14 3.00 2.50 3.94
CA ILE A 14 1.98 3.22 3.20
C ILE A 14 1.86 2.67 1.79
N ILE A 15 2.99 2.43 1.16
CA ILE A 15 2.98 1.91 -0.20
C ILE A 15 2.29 0.56 -0.23
N ALA A 16 2.59 -0.30 0.72
CA ALA A 16 1.98 -1.61 0.76
C ALA A 16 0.47 -1.47 0.93
N PHE A 17 0.06 -0.51 1.72
CA PHE A 17 -1.34 -0.31 1.97
C PHE A 17 -2.05 0.10 0.68
N ILE A 18 -1.44 1.01 -0.05
CA ILE A 18 -2.02 1.51 -1.28
C ILE A 18 -2.13 0.38 -2.29
N ILE A 19 -1.08 -0.39 -2.42
CA ILE A 19 -1.08 -1.49 -3.36
C ILE A 19 -2.20 -2.46 -3.01
N PHE A 20 -2.33 -2.77 -1.74
CA PHE A 20 -3.35 -3.70 -1.30
C PHE A 20 -4.72 -3.15 -1.69
N MET A 21 -4.92 -1.88 -1.51
CA MET A 21 -6.18 -1.29 -1.81
C MET A 21 -6.47 -1.36 -3.30
N VAL A 22 -5.47 -1.05 -4.10
CA VAL A 22 -5.66 -1.05 -5.54
C VAL A 22 -6.03 -2.45 -6.01
N ILE A 23 -5.34 -3.46 -5.51
CA ILE A 23 -5.62 -4.81 -5.92
C ILE A 23 -7.05 -5.19 -5.55
N SER A 24 -7.44 -4.82 -4.35
CA SER A 24 -8.77 -5.15 -3.90
C SER A 24 -9.81 -4.46 -4.78
N TYR A 25 -9.51 -3.24 -5.16
CA TYR A 25 -10.44 -2.51 -5.99
C TYR A 25 -10.53 -3.16 -7.35
N LYS A 26 -9.39 -3.55 -7.92
CA LYS A 26 -9.40 -4.16 -9.19
C LYS A 26 -10.18 -5.45 -9.16
N LYS A 27 -10.05 -6.21 -8.11
CA LYS A 27 -10.74 -7.44 -8.05
C LYS A 27 -12.23 -7.21 -8.15
N ASP A 28 -12.70 -6.17 -7.52
CA ASP A 28 -14.12 -5.91 -7.54
C ASP A 28 -14.54 -5.43 -8.91
N ALA A 29 -13.77 -4.58 -9.52
CA ALA A 29 -14.11 -4.05 -10.81
C ALA A 29 -14.16 -5.17 -11.86
N LYS A 30 -13.23 -6.11 -11.75
CA LYS A 30 -13.19 -7.16 -12.69
C LYS A 30 -14.53 -7.87 -12.73
N ASN A 31 -15.08 -8.11 -11.61
CA ASN A 31 -16.31 -8.81 -11.58
C ASN A 31 -17.40 -7.99 -12.26
N HIS A 32 -17.30 -6.69 -12.14
CA HIS A 32 -18.32 -5.88 -12.69
C HIS A 32 -18.32 -5.94 -14.18
N GLU A 33 -17.16 -5.99 -14.78
CA GLU A 33 -17.07 -5.98 -16.14
C GLU A 33 -17.64 -7.12 -16.74
#